data_959fb1448dc3df23a41f95b82ab2cdd3
#
_entry.id   959fb1448dc3df23a41f95b82ab2cdd3
#
_cell.length_a   1.000
_cell.length_b   1.000
_cell.length_c   1.000
_cell.angle_alpha   90.00
_cell.angle_beta   90.00
_cell.angle_gamma   90.00
#
_symmetry.space_group_name_H-M   'P 1'
#
loop_
_entity.id
_entity.type
_entity.pdbx_description
1 polymer ?
#
loop_
_entity_poly.entity_id
_entity_poly.type
_entity_poly.pdbx_seq_one_letter_code
_entity_poly.pdbx_strand_id
1 'polypeptide(L)'
;MRVLIGTPIHEVKDYCIERWLKNVSKLTHKTPADLLMVDNSTGPAYIKKVRQYCKKHTLHPKIIHLELPHTQGRYERVARCREAIRQEVLSGGYDAWFSWETDQIIPTDALSKLIPLLEAKNFVKIVSHNNWTRQIPNLPNYDFGCTLIKRECLEKYSFILKFGSDPQMPATYEPSEAWFRKQVIRDGGCYLEVQGLINPIYHLNK
;
A
#
# COMPACT_ATOMS: atom_id res chain seq x y z
N MET A 1 12.14 12.31 -6.37
CA MET A 1 11.28 11.73 -5.28
C MET A 1 11.82 10.37 -4.88
N ARG A 2 12.12 10.16 -3.60
CA ARG A 2 12.52 8.86 -3.04
C ARG A 2 11.27 8.12 -2.55
N VAL A 3 10.97 6.97 -3.15
CA VAL A 3 9.73 6.23 -2.92
C VAL A 3 10.02 4.94 -2.17
N LEU A 4 9.18 4.62 -1.18
CA LEU A 4 9.11 3.31 -0.55
C LEU A 4 7.91 2.54 -1.12
N ILE A 5 8.14 1.40 -1.76
CA ILE A 5 7.10 0.41 -2.03
C ILE A 5 6.84 -0.30 -0.71
N GLY A 6 5.65 -0.13 -0.14
CA GLY A 6 5.29 -0.71 1.15
C GLY A 6 4.02 -1.56 1.05
N THR A 7 4.07 -2.80 1.51
CA THR A 7 2.91 -3.70 1.44
C THR A 7 2.76 -4.58 2.68
N PRO A 8 1.53 -4.71 3.22
CA PRO A 8 1.21 -5.79 4.13
C PRO A 8 1.25 -7.14 3.41
N ILE A 9 1.89 -8.13 4.02
CA ILE A 9 1.89 -9.50 3.53
C ILE A 9 1.33 -10.47 4.57
N HIS A 10 0.77 -11.58 4.10
CA HIS A 10 0.25 -12.64 4.95
C HIS A 10 0.23 -13.97 4.18
N GLU A 11 0.44 -15.08 4.88
CA GLU A 11 0.49 -16.43 4.30
C GLU A 11 -0.74 -16.81 3.45
N VAL A 12 -1.92 -16.24 3.74
CA VAL A 12 -3.13 -16.45 2.91
C VAL A 12 -2.98 -15.95 1.48
N LYS A 13 -2.02 -15.06 1.21
CA LYS A 13 -1.66 -14.51 -0.11
C LYS A 13 -0.44 -15.23 -0.74
N ASP A 14 -0.04 -16.38 -0.21
CA ASP A 14 1.10 -17.14 -0.74
C ASP A 14 0.96 -17.50 -2.21
N TYR A 15 -0.27 -17.71 -2.70
CA TYR A 15 -0.58 -18.04 -4.08
C TYR A 15 -0.14 -16.98 -5.12
N CYS A 16 0.07 -15.74 -4.70
CA CYS A 16 0.39 -14.63 -5.59
C CYS A 16 1.75 -13.97 -5.31
N ILE A 17 2.33 -14.15 -4.13
CA ILE A 17 3.49 -13.38 -3.65
C ILE A 17 4.72 -13.50 -4.57
N GLU A 18 5.04 -14.68 -5.08
CA GLU A 18 6.20 -14.87 -5.96
C GLU A 18 6.04 -14.13 -7.30
N ARG A 19 4.83 -14.19 -7.87
CA ARG A 19 4.50 -13.47 -9.12
C ARG A 19 4.58 -11.96 -8.92
N TRP A 20 4.09 -11.49 -7.79
CA TRP A 20 4.16 -10.08 -7.41
C TRP A 20 5.62 -9.63 -7.23
N LEU A 21 6.46 -10.37 -6.50
CA LEU A 21 7.88 -10.07 -6.32
C LEU A 21 8.65 -10.01 -7.66
N LYS A 22 8.33 -10.91 -8.59
CA LYS A 22 8.86 -10.84 -9.96
C LYS A 22 8.44 -9.55 -10.67
N ASN A 23 7.23 -9.07 -10.45
CA ASN A 23 6.76 -7.80 -11.02
C ASN A 23 7.43 -6.60 -10.34
N VAL A 24 7.60 -6.64 -9.00
CA VAL A 24 8.34 -5.62 -8.24
C VAL A 24 9.78 -5.49 -8.78
N SER A 25 10.50 -6.60 -8.94
CA SER A 25 11.87 -6.59 -9.47
C SER A 25 11.96 -5.88 -10.83
N LYS A 26 11.00 -6.15 -11.72
CA LYS A 26 10.95 -5.49 -13.03
C LYS A 26 10.62 -4.00 -12.95
N LEU A 27 9.72 -3.62 -12.03
CA LEU A 27 9.32 -2.22 -11.82
C LEU A 27 10.49 -1.43 -11.22
N THR A 28 11.13 -1.93 -10.18
CA THR A 28 12.25 -1.25 -9.51
C THR A 28 13.50 -1.16 -10.36
N HIS A 29 13.67 -2.04 -11.34
CA HIS A 29 14.72 -1.92 -12.34
C HIS A 29 14.49 -0.70 -13.27
N LYS A 30 13.25 -0.35 -13.58
CA LYS A 30 12.91 0.82 -14.40
C LYS A 30 12.83 2.12 -13.59
N THR A 31 12.24 2.03 -12.40
CA THR A 31 12.04 3.18 -11.51
C THR A 31 12.54 2.79 -10.13
N PRO A 32 13.76 3.21 -9.73
CA PRO A 32 14.34 2.83 -8.44
C PRO A 32 13.43 3.20 -7.28
N ALA A 33 13.16 2.23 -6.43
CA ALA A 33 12.40 2.38 -5.20
C ALA A 33 12.82 1.29 -4.21
N ASP A 34 12.82 1.63 -2.92
CA ASP A 34 13.08 0.66 -1.86
C ASP A 34 11.81 -0.17 -1.58
N LEU A 35 11.99 -1.41 -1.10
CA LEU A 35 10.89 -2.34 -0.81
C LEU A 35 10.82 -2.67 0.67
N LEU A 36 9.64 -2.45 1.26
CA LEU A 36 9.29 -2.90 2.61
C LEU A 36 8.08 -3.84 2.55
N MET A 37 8.20 -4.98 3.20
CA MET A 37 7.07 -5.87 3.45
C MET A 37 6.83 -5.99 4.95
N VAL A 38 5.58 -5.86 5.37
CA VAL A 38 5.17 -6.02 6.76
C VAL A 38 4.30 -7.26 6.87
N ASP A 39 4.85 -8.29 7.49
CA ASP A 39 4.21 -9.58 7.67
C ASP A 39 3.46 -9.66 9.01
N ASN A 40 2.26 -10.23 8.97
CA ASN A 40 1.48 -10.55 10.16
C ASN A 40 0.94 -11.99 10.14
N SER A 41 1.65 -12.89 9.48
CA SER A 41 1.37 -14.33 9.47
C SER A 41 1.64 -14.96 10.83
N THR A 42 1.17 -16.17 11.02
CA THR A 42 1.43 -16.94 12.23
C THR A 42 2.86 -17.48 12.20
N GLY A 43 3.74 -16.87 13.01
CA GLY A 43 5.13 -17.30 13.14
C GLY A 43 6.03 -17.00 11.92
N PRO A 44 7.30 -17.38 11.97
CA PRO A 44 8.31 -16.93 11.02
C PRO A 44 8.42 -17.76 9.72
N ALA A 45 7.65 -18.84 9.58
CA ALA A 45 7.80 -19.77 8.45
C ALA A 45 7.53 -19.10 7.10
N TYR A 46 6.50 -18.25 7.03
CA TYR A 46 6.16 -17.54 5.82
C TYR A 46 7.25 -16.55 5.39
N ILE A 47 7.83 -15.82 6.33
CA ILE A 47 8.95 -14.90 6.03
C ILE A 47 10.15 -15.65 5.42
N LYS A 48 10.48 -16.83 5.91
CA LYS A 48 11.58 -17.64 5.35
C LYS A 48 11.30 -17.95 3.87
N LYS A 49 10.09 -18.33 3.53
CA LYS A 49 9.65 -18.59 2.16
C LYS A 49 9.71 -17.31 1.29
N VAL A 50 9.19 -16.21 1.79
CA VAL A 50 9.22 -14.91 1.08
C VAL A 50 10.66 -14.47 0.81
N ARG A 51 11.59 -14.65 1.77
CA ARG A 51 13.02 -14.35 1.56
C ARG A 51 13.65 -15.19 0.45
N GLN A 52 13.24 -16.45 0.28
CA GLN A 52 13.71 -17.30 -0.82
C GLN A 52 13.22 -16.74 -2.18
N TYR A 53 11.98 -16.31 -2.27
CA TYR A 53 11.44 -15.67 -3.47
C TYR A 53 12.14 -14.33 -3.76
N CYS A 54 12.40 -13.51 -2.76
CA CYS A 54 13.18 -12.29 -2.94
C CYS A 54 14.57 -12.57 -3.53
N LYS A 55 15.27 -13.56 -2.98
CA LYS A 55 16.59 -13.99 -3.47
C LYS A 55 16.54 -14.43 -4.94
N LYS A 56 15.50 -15.20 -5.32
CA LYS A 56 15.28 -15.66 -6.70
C LYS A 56 15.12 -14.49 -7.68
N HIS A 57 14.55 -13.38 -7.24
CA HIS A 57 14.29 -12.19 -8.05
C HIS A 57 15.27 -11.03 -7.80
N THR A 58 16.39 -11.31 -7.11
CA THR A 58 17.44 -10.32 -6.82
C THR A 58 16.89 -9.08 -6.09
N LEU A 59 15.97 -9.30 -5.16
CA LEU A 59 15.38 -8.26 -4.31
C LEU A 59 15.97 -8.33 -2.91
N HIS A 60 16.23 -7.17 -2.31
CA HIS A 60 16.75 -7.01 -0.95
C HIS A 60 15.81 -6.16 -0.07
N PRO A 61 14.57 -6.62 0.16
CA PRO A 61 13.62 -5.84 0.94
C PRO A 61 13.96 -5.82 2.41
N LYS A 62 13.53 -4.75 3.10
CA LYS A 62 13.28 -4.80 4.53
C LYS A 62 12.01 -5.63 4.78
N ILE A 63 12.05 -6.57 5.71
CA ILE A 63 10.86 -7.35 6.12
C ILE A 63 10.70 -7.18 7.62
N ILE A 64 9.56 -6.68 8.04
CA ILE A 64 9.14 -6.53 9.44
C ILE A 64 8.08 -7.60 9.73
N HIS A 65 8.24 -8.33 10.82
CA HIS A 65 7.20 -9.23 11.33
C HIS A 65 6.50 -8.58 12.51
N LEU A 66 5.17 -8.56 12.49
CA LEU A 66 4.34 -8.09 13.58
C LEU A 66 3.60 -9.27 14.21
N GLU A 67 3.96 -9.59 15.42
CA GLU A 67 3.17 -10.52 16.25
C GLU A 67 1.92 -9.81 16.73
N LEU A 68 0.80 -10.08 16.07
CA LEU A 68 -0.48 -9.47 16.40
C LEU A 68 -1.41 -10.51 17.05
N PRO A 69 -2.16 -10.13 18.11
CA PRO A 69 -3.11 -11.02 18.76
C PRO A 69 -4.13 -11.60 17.76
N HIS A 70 -4.43 -12.89 17.89
CA HIS A 70 -5.43 -13.57 17.05
C HIS A 70 -6.85 -13.01 17.22
N THR A 71 -7.10 -12.32 18.35
CA THR A 71 -8.37 -11.64 18.62
C THR A 71 -8.59 -10.39 17.76
N GLN A 72 -7.54 -9.86 17.15
CA GLN A 72 -7.66 -8.70 16.24
C GLN A 72 -8.27 -9.09 14.92
N GLY A 73 -9.28 -8.34 14.49
CA GLY A 73 -9.91 -8.51 13.19
C GLY A 73 -8.96 -8.24 12.01
N ARG A 74 -9.27 -8.80 10.85
CA ARG A 74 -8.47 -8.65 9.63
C ARG A 74 -8.13 -7.19 9.31
N TYR A 75 -9.10 -6.30 9.36
CA TYR A 75 -8.92 -4.89 9.02
C TYR A 75 -8.01 -4.15 10.01
N GLU A 76 -8.11 -4.46 11.30
CA GLU A 76 -7.20 -3.91 12.30
C GLU A 76 -5.76 -4.37 12.07
N ARG A 77 -5.55 -5.66 11.79
CA ARG A 77 -4.21 -6.19 11.49
C ARG A 77 -3.59 -5.51 10.26
N VAL A 78 -4.39 -5.31 9.20
CA VAL A 78 -3.94 -4.57 8.00
C VAL A 78 -3.61 -3.12 8.34
N ALA A 79 -4.43 -2.43 9.14
CA ALA A 79 -4.17 -1.06 9.59
C ALA A 79 -2.87 -0.95 10.39
N ARG A 80 -2.57 -1.93 11.26
CA ARG A 80 -1.30 -1.99 12.02
C ARG A 80 -0.10 -2.22 11.11
N CYS A 81 -0.21 -3.06 10.09
CA CYS A 81 0.83 -3.23 9.09
C CYS A 81 1.08 -1.93 8.31
N ARG A 82 0.02 -1.24 7.91
CA ARG A 82 0.13 0.06 7.24
C ARG A 82 0.74 1.13 8.14
N GLU A 83 0.42 1.12 9.42
CA GLU A 83 1.08 2.03 10.37
C GLU A 83 2.57 1.76 10.49
N ALA A 84 3.00 0.50 10.50
CA ALA A 84 4.43 0.16 10.48
C ALA A 84 5.12 0.65 9.19
N ILE A 85 4.45 0.53 8.04
CA ILE A 85 4.96 1.08 6.78
C ILE A 85 5.05 2.62 6.87
N ARG A 86 4.00 3.27 7.38
CA ARG A 86 3.99 4.72 7.62
C ARG A 86 5.19 5.17 8.45
N GLN A 87 5.45 4.52 9.57
CA GLN A 87 6.59 4.84 10.44
C GLN A 87 7.93 4.68 9.70
N GLU A 88 8.07 3.67 8.86
CA GLU A 88 9.27 3.49 8.04
C GLU A 88 9.45 4.60 7.01
N VAL A 89 8.37 5.04 6.35
CA VAL A 89 8.42 6.19 5.43
C VAL A 89 8.94 7.42 6.15
N LEU A 90 8.44 7.67 7.37
CA LEU A 90 8.80 8.85 8.15
C LEU A 90 10.25 8.77 8.66
N SER A 91 10.65 7.67 9.26
CA SER A 91 11.99 7.49 9.82
C SER A 91 13.07 7.32 8.75
N GLY A 92 12.73 6.71 7.63
CA GLY A 92 13.65 6.44 6.52
C GLY A 92 13.86 7.62 5.57
N GLY A 93 13.17 8.74 5.76
CA GLY A 93 13.34 9.95 4.93
C GLY A 93 12.81 9.76 3.50
N TYR A 94 11.77 8.95 3.30
CA TYR A 94 11.11 8.81 2.00
C TYR A 94 10.16 9.98 1.74
N ASP A 95 10.03 10.38 0.48
CA ASP A 95 9.13 11.44 0.04
C ASP A 95 7.69 10.95 -0.15
N ALA A 96 7.55 9.67 -0.48
CA ALA A 96 6.25 9.06 -0.72
C ALA A 96 6.24 7.55 -0.42
N TRP A 97 5.04 7.04 -0.12
CA TRP A 97 4.72 5.62 -0.03
C TRP A 97 3.94 5.19 -1.27
N PHE A 98 4.45 4.19 -1.99
CA PHE A 98 3.69 3.47 -3.00
C PHE A 98 3.07 2.22 -2.37
N SER A 99 1.77 2.30 -2.08
CA SER A 99 0.97 1.18 -1.61
C SER A 99 0.58 0.32 -2.80
N TRP A 100 0.95 -0.96 -2.76
CA TRP A 100 0.72 -1.90 -3.85
C TRP A 100 0.36 -3.27 -3.30
N GLU A 101 -0.86 -3.73 -3.54
CA GLU A 101 -1.33 -5.04 -3.07
C GLU A 101 -0.64 -6.21 -3.77
N THR A 102 -0.36 -7.28 -3.01
CA THR A 102 0.40 -8.44 -3.51
C THR A 102 -0.33 -9.29 -4.53
N ASP A 103 -1.64 -9.18 -4.64
CA ASP A 103 -2.46 -9.86 -5.65
C ASP A 103 -2.72 -9.02 -6.91
N GLN A 104 -1.99 -7.92 -7.08
CA GLN A 104 -2.06 -7.10 -8.28
C GLN A 104 -0.76 -7.15 -9.08
N ILE A 105 -0.87 -7.44 -10.37
CA ILE A 105 0.24 -7.32 -11.34
C ILE A 105 -0.02 -6.09 -12.18
N ILE A 106 0.93 -5.16 -12.16
CA ILE A 106 0.83 -3.86 -12.83
C ILE A 106 1.93 -3.69 -13.88
N PRO A 107 1.77 -2.78 -14.86
CA PRO A 107 2.83 -2.40 -15.79
C PRO A 107 4.07 -1.90 -15.06
N THR A 108 5.24 -2.21 -15.58
CA THR A 108 6.53 -1.86 -14.94
C THR A 108 6.86 -0.37 -14.99
N ASP A 109 6.10 0.41 -15.71
CA ASP A 109 6.18 1.87 -15.79
C ASP A 109 5.13 2.59 -14.92
N ALA A 110 4.36 1.83 -14.13
CA ALA A 110 3.29 2.38 -13.30
C ALA A 110 3.79 3.50 -12.37
N LEU A 111 4.88 3.25 -11.65
CA LEU A 111 5.41 4.22 -10.69
C LEU A 111 5.92 5.49 -11.40
N SER A 112 6.61 5.37 -12.53
CA SER A 112 7.07 6.53 -13.33
C SER A 112 5.93 7.36 -13.91
N LYS A 113 4.75 6.77 -14.10
CA LYS A 113 3.54 7.48 -14.54
C LYS A 113 2.82 8.19 -13.39
N LEU A 114 2.85 7.62 -12.17
CA LEU A 114 2.16 8.20 -11.02
C LEU A 114 2.95 9.34 -10.36
N ILE A 115 4.28 9.27 -10.35
CA ILE A 115 5.14 10.30 -9.72
C ILE A 115 4.88 11.71 -10.29
N PRO A 116 4.87 11.95 -11.61
CA PRO A 116 4.61 13.28 -12.15
C PRO A 116 3.23 13.84 -11.77
N LEU A 117 2.23 12.98 -11.63
CA LEU A 117 0.90 13.40 -11.21
C LEU A 117 0.88 13.84 -9.74
N LEU A 118 1.61 13.12 -8.88
CA LEU A 118 1.73 13.48 -7.48
C LEU A 118 2.50 14.81 -7.29
N GLU A 119 3.47 15.09 -8.15
CA GLU A 119 4.28 16.31 -8.15
C GLU A 119 3.65 17.50 -8.87
N ALA A 120 2.62 17.26 -9.70
CA ALA A 120 2.04 18.27 -10.60
C ALA A 120 1.53 19.52 -9.87
N LYS A 121 0.97 19.36 -8.66
CA LYS A 121 0.50 20.46 -7.82
C LYS A 121 0.70 20.13 -6.35
N ASN A 122 0.98 21.17 -5.55
CA ASN A 122 1.20 20.98 -4.11
C ASN A 122 -0.02 20.43 -3.37
N PHE A 123 -1.23 20.74 -3.81
CA PHE A 123 -2.45 20.23 -3.18
C PHE A 123 -2.76 18.77 -3.55
N VAL A 124 -2.14 18.18 -4.60
CA VAL A 124 -2.27 16.74 -4.87
C VAL A 124 -1.46 15.99 -3.82
N LYS A 125 -2.16 15.23 -2.99
CA LYS A 125 -1.60 14.53 -1.83
C LYS A 125 -1.54 13.02 -2.04
N ILE A 126 -2.50 12.48 -2.78
CA ILE A 126 -2.63 11.06 -3.08
C ILE A 126 -2.96 10.92 -4.55
N VAL A 127 -2.30 9.99 -5.23
CA VAL A 127 -2.66 9.56 -6.59
C VAL A 127 -2.95 8.06 -6.54
N SER A 128 -4.17 7.67 -6.87
CA SER A 128 -4.60 6.28 -6.91
C SER A 128 -5.03 5.90 -8.31
N HIS A 129 -4.62 4.72 -8.77
CA HIS A 129 -5.20 4.14 -9.96
C HIS A 129 -6.46 3.38 -9.58
N ASN A 130 -7.59 3.75 -10.18
CA ASN A 130 -8.83 3.02 -9.99
C ASN A 130 -8.75 1.65 -10.69
N ASN A 131 -8.77 0.61 -9.89
CA ASN A 131 -8.61 -0.75 -10.34
C ASN A 131 -9.96 -1.48 -10.40
N TRP A 132 -10.77 -1.14 -11.38
CA TRP A 132 -12.12 -1.70 -11.59
C TRP A 132 -12.16 -3.17 -12.02
N THR A 133 -11.07 -3.90 -11.93
CA THR A 133 -11.08 -5.32 -12.32
C THR A 133 -11.99 -6.19 -11.44
N ARG A 134 -12.41 -5.72 -10.28
CA ARG A 134 -13.40 -6.40 -9.44
C ARG A 134 -14.85 -6.11 -9.82
N GLN A 135 -15.09 -5.17 -10.72
CA GLN A 135 -16.41 -4.82 -11.29
C GLN A 135 -17.56 -4.82 -10.28
N ILE A 136 -17.35 -4.24 -9.11
CA ILE A 136 -18.44 -4.03 -8.16
C ILE A 136 -19.04 -2.65 -8.47
N PRO A 137 -20.20 -2.60 -9.16
CA PRO A 137 -20.82 -1.33 -9.51
C PRO A 137 -21.13 -0.53 -8.25
N ASN A 138 -20.86 0.79 -8.30
CA ASN A 138 -21.26 1.76 -7.27
C ASN A 138 -20.57 1.66 -5.89
N LEU A 139 -19.53 0.86 -5.70
CA LEU A 139 -18.71 1.00 -4.51
C LEU A 139 -17.61 2.03 -4.76
N PRO A 140 -17.50 3.04 -3.89
CA PRO A 140 -16.36 3.95 -3.93
C PRO A 140 -15.08 3.16 -3.80
N ASN A 141 -14.11 3.38 -4.71
CA ASN A 141 -12.82 2.72 -4.59
C ASN A 141 -12.02 3.38 -3.46
N TYR A 142 -12.02 2.74 -2.30
CA TYR A 142 -11.21 3.15 -1.14
C TYR A 142 -9.92 2.32 -1.02
N ASP A 143 -9.65 1.49 -2.03
CA ASP A 143 -8.53 0.57 -2.06
C ASP A 143 -7.21 1.31 -2.32
N PHE A 144 -6.23 1.07 -1.48
CA PHE A 144 -4.85 1.55 -1.67
C PHE A 144 -3.99 0.58 -2.46
N GLY A 145 -4.60 -0.24 -3.32
CA GLY A 145 -3.93 -1.30 -4.05
C GLY A 145 -2.87 -0.86 -5.06
N CYS A 146 -3.02 0.30 -5.68
CA CYS A 146 -2.03 0.93 -6.56
C CYS A 146 -2.08 2.44 -6.33
N THR A 147 -1.52 2.88 -5.20
CA THR A 147 -1.71 4.23 -4.69
C THR A 147 -0.40 4.83 -4.22
N LEU A 148 -0.08 6.03 -4.70
CA LEU A 148 1.08 6.80 -4.28
C LEU A 148 0.65 7.92 -3.33
N ILE A 149 1.23 7.96 -2.12
CA ILE A 149 0.83 8.83 -1.02
C ILE A 149 2.02 9.71 -0.63
N LYS A 150 1.87 11.03 -0.63
CA LYS A 150 2.89 11.97 -0.16
C LYS A 150 3.20 11.78 1.32
N ARG A 151 4.47 11.94 1.68
CA ARG A 151 4.97 11.94 3.06
C ARG A 151 4.17 12.86 3.98
N GLU A 152 3.87 14.08 3.55
CA GLU A 152 3.15 15.07 4.37
C GLU A 152 1.79 14.59 4.88
N CYS A 153 1.09 13.71 4.13
CA CYS A 153 -0.12 13.06 4.61
C CYS A 153 0.19 12.05 5.72
N LEU A 154 1.30 11.32 5.56
CA LEU A 154 1.74 10.32 6.51
C LEU A 154 2.28 10.95 7.80
N GLU A 155 2.81 12.16 7.74
CA GLU A 155 3.17 12.94 8.93
C GLU A 155 1.93 13.32 9.75
N LYS A 156 0.84 13.65 9.06
CA LYS A 156 -0.36 14.21 9.67
C LYS A 156 -1.35 13.14 10.16
N TYR A 157 -1.51 12.05 9.40
CA TYR A 157 -2.55 11.05 9.66
C TYR A 157 -1.98 9.66 9.88
N SER A 158 -2.56 8.94 10.84
CA SER A 158 -2.26 7.56 11.20
C SER A 158 -3.30 6.59 10.66
N PHE A 159 -2.90 5.34 10.42
CA PHE A 159 -3.82 4.25 10.12
C PHE A 159 -4.44 3.64 11.40
N ILE A 160 -3.93 4.03 12.58
CA ILE A 160 -4.50 3.60 13.86
C ILE A 160 -5.64 4.55 14.23
N LEU A 161 -6.85 4.02 14.25
CA LEU A 161 -8.05 4.78 14.58
C LEU A 161 -8.12 5.02 16.09
N LYS A 162 -8.35 6.28 16.48
CA LYS A 162 -8.63 6.68 17.87
C LYS A 162 -10.16 6.82 18.01
N PHE A 163 -10.83 5.69 18.15
CA PHE A 163 -12.29 5.66 18.22
C PHE A 163 -12.87 6.72 19.19
N GLY A 164 -13.91 7.41 18.76
CA GLY A 164 -14.56 8.46 19.52
C GLY A 164 -13.86 9.83 19.51
N SER A 165 -12.69 9.97 18.89
CA SER A 165 -11.99 11.27 18.82
C SER A 165 -12.55 12.24 17.77
N ASP A 166 -13.40 11.76 16.86
CA ASP A 166 -14.05 12.54 15.82
C ASP A 166 -15.45 11.97 15.58
N PRO A 167 -16.53 12.78 15.58
CA PRO A 167 -17.89 12.31 15.36
C PRO A 167 -18.11 11.59 14.02
N GLN A 168 -17.25 11.84 13.03
CA GLN A 168 -17.32 11.23 11.70
C GLN A 168 -16.39 10.02 11.56
N MET A 169 -15.67 9.64 12.62
CA MET A 169 -14.79 8.49 12.61
C MET A 169 -15.61 7.20 12.52
N PRO A 170 -15.17 6.21 11.70
CA PRO A 170 -15.83 4.92 11.66
C PRO A 170 -15.73 4.19 13.01
N ALA A 171 -16.73 3.37 13.31
CA ALA A 171 -16.75 2.56 14.53
C ALA A 171 -15.82 1.34 14.49
N THR A 172 -15.29 1.00 13.31
CA THR A 172 -14.41 -0.18 13.10
C THR A 172 -13.26 0.16 12.17
N TYR A 173 -12.26 -0.73 12.10
CA TYR A 173 -11.12 -0.57 11.18
C TYR A 173 -11.43 -0.86 9.71
N GLU A 174 -12.58 -1.43 9.38
CA GLU A 174 -12.91 -1.80 8.01
C GLU A 174 -12.72 -0.67 7.00
N PRO A 175 -13.21 0.56 7.27
CA PRO A 175 -13.02 1.69 6.36
C PRO A 175 -11.79 2.56 6.70
N SER A 176 -10.72 2.02 7.27
CA SER A 176 -9.55 2.82 7.69
C SER A 176 -8.90 3.59 6.54
N GLU A 177 -8.88 3.03 5.34
CA GLU A 177 -8.37 3.70 4.13
C GLU A 177 -9.27 4.84 3.70
N ALA A 178 -10.59 4.61 3.70
CA ALA A 178 -11.57 5.65 3.41
C ALA A 178 -11.49 6.79 4.42
N TRP A 179 -11.27 6.48 5.69
CA TRP A 179 -11.05 7.46 6.74
C TRP A 179 -9.79 8.28 6.52
N PHE A 180 -8.66 7.63 6.20
CA PHE A 180 -7.41 8.32 5.87
C PHE A 180 -7.62 9.30 4.70
N ARG A 181 -8.22 8.84 3.61
CA ARG A 181 -8.56 9.67 2.44
C ARG A 181 -9.45 10.85 2.84
N LYS A 182 -10.50 10.61 3.63
CA LYS A 182 -11.44 11.64 4.09
C LYS A 182 -10.73 12.75 4.86
N GLN A 183 -9.79 12.41 5.73
CA GLN A 183 -9.01 13.40 6.48
C GLN A 183 -8.17 14.26 5.54
N VAL A 184 -7.49 13.66 4.55
CA VAL A 184 -6.70 14.39 3.56
C VAL A 184 -7.57 15.39 2.78
N ILE A 185 -8.76 14.97 2.34
CA ILE A 185 -9.69 15.83 1.59
C ILE A 185 -10.23 16.96 2.49
N ARG A 186 -10.61 16.66 3.72
CA ARG A 186 -11.12 17.63 4.70
C ARG A 186 -10.12 18.77 4.96
N ASP A 187 -8.83 18.44 4.90
CA ASP A 187 -7.76 19.43 5.11
C ASP A 187 -7.32 20.12 3.81
N GLY A 188 -8.11 20.06 2.75
CA GLY A 188 -7.87 20.72 1.47
C GLY A 188 -6.89 19.99 0.55
N GLY A 189 -6.49 18.77 0.90
CA GLY A 189 -5.70 17.91 0.00
C GLY A 189 -6.54 17.28 -1.10
N CYS A 190 -5.94 17.09 -2.27
CA CYS A 190 -6.56 16.38 -3.39
C CYS A 190 -6.18 14.90 -3.36
N TYR A 191 -7.19 14.05 -3.43
CA TYR A 191 -7.08 12.66 -3.81
C TYR A 191 -7.40 12.55 -5.29
N LEU A 192 -6.38 12.33 -6.09
CA LEU A 192 -6.50 12.19 -7.53
C LEU A 192 -6.68 10.72 -7.90
N GLU A 193 -7.83 10.38 -8.44
CA GLU A 193 -8.10 9.05 -8.98
C GLU A 193 -7.92 9.09 -10.50
N VAL A 194 -7.07 8.20 -11.01
CA VAL A 194 -6.79 8.10 -12.44
C VAL A 194 -7.31 6.79 -13.01
N GLN A 195 -7.80 6.83 -14.26
CA GLN A 195 -8.30 5.66 -14.98
C GLN A 195 -7.55 5.49 -16.28
N GLY A 196 -7.33 4.25 -16.73
CA GLY A 196 -6.71 3.93 -18.00
C GLY A 196 -5.21 4.23 -18.12
N LEU A 197 -4.62 4.96 -17.18
CA LEU A 197 -3.19 5.33 -17.21
C LEU A 197 -2.27 4.12 -16.94
N ILE A 198 -2.66 3.30 -15.99
CA ILE A 198 -1.96 2.06 -15.62
C ILE A 198 -2.77 0.89 -16.15
N ASN A 199 -2.35 0.35 -17.28
CA ASN A 199 -3.11 -0.69 -17.96
C ASN A 199 -2.16 -1.64 -18.72
N PRO A 200 -2.38 -2.97 -18.68
CA PRO A 200 -3.39 -3.67 -17.87
C PRO A 200 -2.99 -3.83 -16.41
N ILE A 201 -3.99 -3.91 -15.52
CA ILE A 201 -3.81 -4.40 -14.15
C ILE A 201 -4.51 -5.75 -14.03
N TYR A 202 -3.78 -6.76 -13.59
CA TYR A 202 -4.33 -8.10 -13.37
C TYR A 202 -4.49 -8.32 -11.88
N HIS A 203 -5.69 -8.73 -11.47
CA HIS A 203 -5.96 -9.18 -10.12
C HIS A 203 -5.82 -10.70 -10.05
N LEU A 204 -4.93 -11.18 -9.20
CA LEU A 204 -4.67 -12.60 -9.03
C LEU A 204 -5.68 -13.19 -8.05
N ASN A 205 -6.41 -14.22 -8.48
CA ASN A 205 -7.32 -14.99 -7.64
C ASN A 205 -6.65 -16.33 -7.27
N LYS A 206 -7.14 -16.93 -6.18
CA LYS A 206 -6.79 -18.31 -5.83
C LYS A 206 -7.29 -19.27 -6.90
#